data_a6c8df61e4e418bac65139d747ea7861
#
_entry.id   a6c8df61e4e418bac65139d747ea7861
#
_cell.length_a   1.000
_cell.length_b   1.000
_cell.length_c   1.000
_cell.angle_alpha   90.00
_cell.angle_beta   90.00
_cell.angle_gamma   90.00
#
_symmetry.space_group_name_H-M   'P 1'
#
loop_
_entity.id
_entity.type
_entity.pdbx_description
1 polymer ?
#
loop_
_entity_poly.entity_id
_entity_poly.type
_entity_poly.pdbx_seq_one_letter_code
_entity_poly.pdbx_strand_id
1 'polypeptide(L)' 'SSGAIGVGVSGTINSSAKLEVASTTKGFLPPRMTGSQAEAISSPAEGLIIYSTDGSGSTITSKGWWGYDGSTWTKFN' A
#
# COMPACT_ATOMS: atom_id res chain seq x y z
N SER A 1 8.77 8.26 -21.65
CA SER A 1 9.52 7.80 -20.52
C SER A 1 9.39 6.28 -20.42
N SER A 2 10.25 5.65 -19.73
CA SER A 2 10.45 4.20 -19.70
C SER A 2 9.38 3.47 -18.87
N GLY A 3 8.12 3.77 -19.10
CA GLY A 3 7.01 3.09 -18.44
C GLY A 3 6.73 3.57 -17.03
N ALA A 4 7.27 4.71 -16.62
CA ALA A 4 6.95 5.32 -15.34
C ALA A 4 5.58 5.99 -15.42
N ILE A 5 4.86 6.01 -14.30
CA ILE A 5 3.55 6.62 -14.20
C ILE A 5 3.62 7.77 -13.21
N GLY A 6 3.17 8.94 -13.63
CA GLY A 6 3.05 10.09 -12.76
C GLY A 6 1.60 10.48 -12.60
N VAL A 7 1.19 10.74 -11.38
CA VAL A 7 -0.14 11.23 -11.06
C VAL A 7 0.02 12.60 -10.45
N GLY A 8 -0.48 13.63 -11.14
CA GLY A 8 -0.36 15.00 -10.68
C GLY A 8 1.03 15.60 -10.78
N VAL A 9 1.93 14.95 -11.51
CA VAL A 9 3.30 15.43 -11.65
C VAL A 9 3.37 16.47 -12.76
N SER A 10 3.94 17.63 -12.43
CA SER A 10 4.18 18.68 -13.40
C SER A 10 5.61 18.53 -13.90
N GLY A 11 5.77 18.34 -15.21
CA GLY A 11 7.09 18.15 -15.80
C GLY A 11 7.54 16.70 -15.76
N THR A 12 8.79 16.47 -15.44
CA THR A 12 9.40 15.16 -15.53
C THR A 12 9.23 14.37 -14.24
N ILE A 13 8.81 13.11 -14.38
CA ILE A 13 8.76 12.19 -13.25
C ILE A 13 10.19 11.95 -12.76
N ASN A 14 10.37 11.88 -11.44
CA ASN A 14 11.69 11.63 -10.85
C ASN A 14 12.30 10.38 -11.49
N SER A 15 13.57 10.47 -11.88
CA SER A 15 14.22 9.41 -12.65
C SER A 15 14.32 8.08 -11.90
N SER A 16 14.23 8.09 -10.58
CA SER A 16 14.31 6.87 -9.77
C SER A 16 12.93 6.33 -9.42
N ALA A 17 11.85 6.98 -9.87
CA ALA A 17 10.50 6.56 -9.51
C ALA A 17 9.84 5.82 -10.67
N LYS A 18 9.23 4.68 -10.38
CA LYS A 18 8.38 3.98 -11.33
C LYS A 18 6.97 4.53 -11.29
N LEU A 19 6.54 4.94 -10.10
CA LEU A 19 5.26 5.61 -9.88
C LEU A 19 5.52 6.81 -8.98
N GLU A 20 5.10 7.97 -9.41
CA GLU A 20 5.21 9.17 -8.61
C GLU A 20 3.85 9.84 -8.49
N VAL A 21 3.41 10.08 -7.25
CA VAL A 21 2.15 10.77 -6.97
C VAL A 21 2.49 12.09 -6.31
N ALA A 22 2.07 13.18 -6.93
CA ALA A 22 2.39 14.53 -6.43
C ALA A 22 1.10 15.27 -6.14
N SER A 23 1.01 15.87 -4.94
CA SER A 23 -0.13 16.67 -4.53
C SER A 23 0.23 17.42 -3.27
N THR A 24 -0.30 18.64 -3.13
CA THR A 24 -0.18 19.40 -1.89
C THR A 24 -1.50 19.44 -1.13
N THR A 25 -2.54 18.81 -1.67
CA THR A 25 -3.88 18.86 -1.07
C THR A 25 -4.52 17.50 -0.87
N LYS A 26 -3.96 16.45 -1.48
CA LYS A 26 -4.52 15.09 -1.40
C LYS A 26 -3.42 14.09 -1.14
N GLY A 27 -3.76 13.00 -0.45
CA GLY A 27 -2.82 11.91 -0.19
C GLY A 27 -3.05 10.73 -1.12
N PHE A 28 -2.24 9.71 -0.94
CA PHE A 28 -2.38 8.44 -1.67
C PHE A 28 -3.20 7.48 -0.81
N LEU A 29 -4.27 6.95 -1.39
CA LEU A 29 -5.15 6.04 -0.68
C LEU A 29 -4.95 4.63 -1.23
N PRO A 30 -4.25 3.74 -0.49
CA PRO A 30 -4.11 2.36 -0.92
C PRO A 30 -5.42 1.60 -0.73
N PRO A 31 -5.52 0.36 -1.22
CA PRO A 31 -6.74 -0.43 -0.99
C PRO A 31 -7.03 -0.54 0.49
N ARG A 32 -8.30 -0.30 0.85
CA ARG A 32 -8.78 -0.41 2.23
C ARG A 32 -9.64 -1.65 2.35
N MET A 33 -9.42 -2.43 3.41
CA MET A 33 -10.16 -3.66 3.64
C MET A 33 -10.09 -4.03 5.11
N THR A 34 -10.90 -4.99 5.52
CA THR A 34 -10.82 -5.50 6.89
C THR A 34 -9.57 -6.36 7.05
N GLY A 35 -9.15 -6.58 8.30
CA GLY A 35 -7.99 -7.44 8.55
C GLY A 35 -8.20 -8.85 8.02
N SER A 36 -9.41 -9.40 8.18
CA SER A 36 -9.69 -10.74 7.68
C SER A 36 -9.69 -10.78 6.15
N GLN A 37 -10.11 -9.71 5.50
CA GLN A 37 -10.06 -9.65 4.03
C GLN A 37 -8.62 -9.61 3.54
N ALA A 38 -7.77 -8.86 4.21
CA ALA A 38 -6.35 -8.80 3.84
C ALA A 38 -5.70 -10.17 3.98
N GLU A 39 -5.98 -10.85 5.09
CA GLU A 39 -5.40 -12.17 5.32
C GLU A 39 -5.96 -13.24 4.39
N ALA A 40 -7.07 -12.97 3.72
CA ALA A 40 -7.64 -13.87 2.73
C ALA A 40 -7.00 -13.70 1.35
N ILE A 41 -6.14 -12.70 1.16
CA ILE A 41 -5.43 -12.55 -0.11
C ILE A 41 -4.55 -13.77 -0.33
N SER A 42 -4.75 -14.44 -1.46
CA SER A 42 -4.04 -15.67 -1.78
C SER A 42 -2.63 -15.34 -2.23
N SER A 43 -1.64 -16.01 -1.61
CA SER A 43 -0.21 -15.84 -1.96
C SER A 43 0.18 -14.37 -2.11
N PRO A 44 0.05 -13.58 -1.04
CA PRO A 44 0.37 -12.15 -1.17
C PRO A 44 1.84 -11.95 -1.52
N ALA A 45 2.08 -10.95 -2.35
CA ALA A 45 3.44 -10.65 -2.77
C ALA A 45 4.19 -9.90 -1.68
N GLU A 46 5.47 -10.18 -1.56
CA GLU A 46 6.33 -9.41 -0.68
C GLU A 46 6.30 -7.93 -1.07
N GLY A 47 6.05 -7.05 -0.11
CA GLY A 47 5.98 -5.62 -0.38
C GLY A 47 4.56 -5.12 -0.60
N LEU A 48 3.56 -5.99 -0.58
CA LEU A 48 2.18 -5.59 -0.75
C LEU A 48 1.73 -4.70 0.41
N ILE A 49 1.02 -3.62 0.12
CA ILE A 49 0.59 -2.65 1.13
C ILE A 49 -0.93 -2.49 1.07
N ILE A 50 -1.58 -2.55 2.24
CA ILE A 50 -3.01 -2.28 2.37
C ILE A 50 -3.25 -1.44 3.61
N TYR A 51 -4.45 -0.85 3.69
CA TYR A 51 -4.91 -0.22 4.91
C TYR A 51 -6.02 -1.09 5.51
N SER A 52 -5.82 -1.54 6.74
CA SER A 52 -6.84 -2.34 7.42
C SER A 52 -7.79 -1.42 8.18
N THR A 53 -9.09 -1.60 7.93
CA THR A 53 -10.11 -0.77 8.58
C THR A 53 -10.47 -1.30 9.97
N ASP A 54 -10.01 -2.50 10.33
CA ASP A 54 -10.27 -3.08 11.65
C ASP A 54 -9.21 -4.12 12.00
N GLY A 55 -9.35 -4.73 13.15
CA GLY A 55 -8.44 -5.76 13.63
C GLY A 55 -9.03 -7.15 13.58
N SER A 56 -9.81 -7.47 12.55
CA SER A 56 -10.54 -8.74 12.49
C SER A 56 -9.68 -9.94 12.09
N GLY A 57 -8.42 -9.73 11.69
CA GLY A 57 -7.54 -10.83 11.34
C GLY A 57 -6.85 -11.44 12.58
N SER A 58 -6.20 -12.56 12.37
CA SER A 58 -5.43 -13.19 13.45
C SER A 58 -4.04 -12.57 13.61
N THR A 59 -3.50 -12.00 12.54
CA THR A 59 -2.23 -11.27 12.57
C THR A 59 -2.50 -9.77 12.48
N ILE A 60 -3.41 -9.38 11.58
CA ILE A 60 -3.83 -7.99 11.44
C ILE A 60 -4.88 -7.72 12.51
N THR A 61 -4.41 -7.36 13.68
CA THR A 61 -5.23 -7.24 14.88
C THR A 61 -5.59 -5.82 15.24
N SER A 62 -5.24 -4.86 14.40
CA SER A 62 -5.59 -3.47 14.63
C SER A 62 -5.70 -2.73 13.31
N LYS A 63 -6.43 -1.61 13.36
CA LYS A 63 -6.59 -0.69 12.26
C LYS A 63 -5.24 -0.04 11.92
N GLY A 64 -4.97 0.16 10.65
CA GLY A 64 -3.75 0.86 10.25
C GLY A 64 -3.18 0.35 8.93
N TRP A 65 -1.99 0.81 8.61
CA TRP A 65 -1.29 0.40 7.40
C TRP A 65 -0.48 -0.85 7.69
N TRP A 66 -0.65 -1.85 6.84
CA TRP A 66 0.02 -3.13 6.98
C TRP A 66 0.68 -3.50 5.66
N GLY A 67 1.82 -4.13 5.74
CA GLY A 67 2.55 -4.61 4.58
C GLY A 67 2.92 -6.07 4.75
N TYR A 68 3.02 -6.77 3.62
CA TYR A 68 3.43 -8.18 3.65
C TYR A 68 4.93 -8.26 3.39
N ASP A 69 5.68 -8.85 4.31
CA ASP A 69 7.13 -8.88 4.22
C ASP A 69 7.68 -10.13 3.55
N GLY A 70 6.81 -10.93 2.96
CA GLY A 70 7.19 -12.19 2.32
C GLY A 70 6.89 -13.40 3.18
N SER A 71 6.64 -13.22 4.47
CA SER A 71 6.26 -14.32 5.35
C SER A 71 5.10 -13.99 6.29
N THR A 72 4.95 -12.74 6.68
CA THR A 72 3.85 -12.35 7.57
C THR A 72 3.44 -10.90 7.32
N TRP A 73 2.25 -10.55 7.79
CA TRP A 73 1.77 -9.16 7.75
C TRP A 73 2.40 -8.39 8.89
N THR A 74 2.93 -7.22 8.58
CA THR A 74 3.61 -6.36 9.54
C THR A 74 2.99 -4.97 9.50
N LYS A 75 2.68 -4.42 10.65
CA LYS A 75 2.09 -3.08 10.72
C LYS A 75 3.18 -2.03 10.60
N PHE A 76 2.86 -0.95 9.91
CA PHE A 76 3.75 0.22 9.85
C PHE A 76 3.63 0.95 11.18
N ASN A 77 4.60 0.71 12.04
CA ASN A 77 4.64 1.19 13.43
C ASN A 77 3.26 1.37 14.04
#